data_dc8907db391ec9f3b0834beb396ecb25
#
_entry.id   dc8907db391ec9f3b0834beb396ecb25
#
_cell.length_a   1.000
_cell.length_b   1.000
_cell.length_c   1.000
_cell.angle_alpha   90.00
_cell.angle_beta   90.00
_cell.angle_gamma   90.00
#
_symmetry.space_group_name_H-M   'P 1'
#
loop_
_entity.id
_entity.type
_entity.pdbx_description
1 polymer ?
#
loop_
_entity_poly.entity_id
_entity_poly.type
_entity_poly.pdbx_seq_one_letter_code
_entity_poly.pdbx_strand_id
1 'polypeptide(L)'
;DHIPSEGEFPDIMKLIHHIFGEQFELGMDYMQLLYAKPTQKLPILLLVSEERNTGKTTFLNFLKAVFEDNVTFNTNEDFRSQFNADWAGKLLIVVDEVLLCRREDSERLKNLSTAQTYKVEAKGKDRQEVNFFAKFVLCSNNELFPVIIDTGETRYWVRKIMPLESDDTNFLQKLKAQIPAFLYYLQHRALYSTKESRMWFNPTLIHTDALERIMQCNRNHTEIDLVELLRSIMECQKVDKVSFIPQDLLPLLSINGVKVELWHIRKVVKELWRLKPAPNALSYTTYQYDYSK
;
A
#
# COMPACT_ATOMS: atom_id res chain seq x y z
N ASP A 1 -2.88 -15.10 -25.61
CA ASP A 1 -2.14 -16.20 -24.96
C ASP A 1 -0.72 -16.27 -25.52
N HIS A 2 0.25 -16.03 -24.66
CA HIS A 2 1.67 -16.08 -25.02
C HIS A 2 2.16 -17.52 -25.00
N ILE A 3 2.83 -17.95 -26.09
CA ILE A 3 3.51 -19.23 -26.12
C ILE A 3 4.98 -19.02 -25.76
N PRO A 4 5.45 -19.56 -24.61
CA PRO A 4 6.85 -19.43 -24.21
C PRO A 4 7.80 -19.97 -25.28
N SER A 5 8.84 -19.23 -25.60
CA SER A 5 9.88 -19.63 -26.58
C SER A 5 11.23 -19.07 -26.13
N GLU A 6 12.28 -19.81 -26.43
CA GLU A 6 13.64 -19.37 -26.14
C GLU A 6 13.99 -18.06 -26.87
N GLY A 7 14.66 -17.14 -26.20
CA GLY A 7 15.03 -15.85 -26.78
C GLY A 7 15.60 -14.91 -25.76
N GLU A 8 15.92 -13.68 -26.19
CA GLU A 8 16.44 -12.62 -25.37
C GLU A 8 15.33 -11.63 -24.97
N PHE A 9 15.46 -11.03 -23.78
CA PHE A 9 14.48 -10.07 -23.24
C PHE A 9 15.15 -8.90 -22.48
N PRO A 10 16.09 -8.20 -23.14
CA PRO A 10 16.90 -7.15 -22.47
C PRO A 10 16.06 -5.97 -21.96
N ASP A 11 14.99 -5.59 -22.67
CA ASP A 11 14.15 -4.47 -22.23
C ASP A 11 13.33 -4.85 -21.00
N ILE A 12 12.85 -6.10 -20.91
CA ILE A 12 12.18 -6.60 -19.71
C ILE A 12 13.15 -6.65 -18.53
N MET A 13 14.39 -7.13 -18.74
CA MET A 13 15.44 -7.11 -17.72
C MET A 13 15.70 -5.69 -17.22
N LYS A 14 15.83 -4.73 -18.16
CA LYS A 14 16.02 -3.31 -17.83
C LYS A 14 14.87 -2.77 -16.98
N LEU A 15 13.61 -3.08 -17.33
CA LEU A 15 12.43 -2.66 -16.56
C LEU A 15 12.44 -3.26 -15.15
N ILE A 16 12.67 -4.58 -15.03
CA ILE A 16 12.67 -5.26 -13.72
C ILE A 16 13.81 -4.74 -12.84
N HIS A 17 15.00 -4.51 -13.40
CA HIS A 17 16.10 -3.86 -12.69
C HIS A 17 15.73 -2.46 -12.22
N HIS A 18 15.05 -1.68 -13.06
CA HIS A 18 14.62 -0.34 -12.70
C HIS A 18 13.61 -0.34 -11.53
N ILE A 19 12.66 -1.26 -11.53
CA ILE A 19 11.63 -1.37 -10.47
C ILE A 19 12.21 -1.93 -9.17
N PHE A 20 13.01 -2.97 -9.24
CA PHE A 20 13.45 -3.71 -8.05
C PHE A 20 14.88 -3.35 -7.58
N GLY A 21 15.69 -2.70 -8.43
CA GLY A 21 17.03 -2.25 -8.07
C GLY A 21 17.87 -3.36 -7.44
N GLU A 22 18.40 -3.11 -6.26
CA GLU A 22 19.21 -4.06 -5.48
C GLU A 22 18.45 -5.35 -5.10
N GLN A 23 17.12 -5.32 -5.11
CA GLN A 23 16.26 -6.49 -4.86
C GLN A 23 15.84 -7.19 -6.15
N PHE A 24 16.59 -7.04 -7.24
CA PHE A 24 16.28 -7.59 -8.56
C PHE A 24 15.95 -9.08 -8.53
N GLU A 25 16.75 -9.91 -7.88
CA GLU A 25 16.52 -11.36 -7.81
C GLU A 25 15.21 -11.72 -7.09
N LEU A 26 14.88 -10.97 -6.03
CA LEU A 26 13.58 -11.14 -5.37
C LEU A 26 12.42 -10.67 -6.26
N GLY A 27 12.63 -9.63 -7.07
CA GLY A 27 11.68 -9.16 -8.08
C GLY A 27 11.44 -10.21 -9.17
N MET A 28 12.50 -10.86 -9.63
CA MET A 28 12.40 -11.98 -10.57
C MET A 28 11.64 -13.16 -9.96
N ASP A 29 11.89 -13.48 -8.69
CA ASP A 29 11.13 -14.51 -7.97
C ASP A 29 9.65 -14.13 -7.84
N TYR A 30 9.36 -12.86 -7.57
CA TYR A 30 7.97 -12.36 -7.50
C TYR A 30 7.25 -12.60 -8.85
N MET A 31 7.88 -12.25 -9.98
CA MET A 31 7.33 -12.48 -11.32
C MET A 31 7.17 -13.97 -11.62
N GLN A 32 8.17 -14.79 -11.26
CA GLN A 32 8.12 -16.25 -11.44
C GLN A 32 7.01 -16.90 -10.61
N LEU A 33 6.82 -16.47 -9.37
CA LEU A 33 5.76 -16.99 -8.50
C LEU A 33 4.37 -16.60 -8.98
N LEU A 34 4.20 -15.38 -9.52
CA LEU A 34 2.93 -14.99 -10.17
C LEU A 34 2.59 -15.94 -11.33
N TYR A 35 3.57 -16.32 -12.12
CA TYR A 35 3.38 -17.16 -13.29
C TYR A 35 3.25 -18.65 -12.93
N ALA A 36 4.20 -19.20 -12.17
CA ALA A 36 4.28 -20.63 -11.90
C ALA A 36 3.44 -21.09 -10.70
N LYS A 37 3.14 -20.20 -9.75
CA LYS A 37 2.39 -20.52 -8.53
C LYS A 37 1.29 -19.48 -8.24
N PRO A 38 0.28 -19.34 -9.13
CA PRO A 38 -0.69 -18.24 -9.07
C PRO A 38 -1.52 -18.21 -7.77
N THR A 39 -1.66 -19.32 -7.06
CA THR A 39 -2.38 -19.39 -5.77
C THR A 39 -1.52 -19.01 -4.57
N GLN A 40 -0.18 -18.95 -4.72
CA GLN A 40 0.71 -18.53 -3.65
C GLN A 40 0.44 -17.06 -3.28
N LYS A 41 0.24 -16.77 -1.99
CA LYS A 41 0.14 -15.40 -1.51
C LYS A 41 1.50 -14.71 -1.59
N LEU A 42 1.50 -13.47 -2.08
CA LEU A 42 2.68 -12.62 -2.20
C LEU A 42 2.43 -11.27 -1.52
N PRO A 43 3.48 -10.53 -1.16
CA PRO A 43 3.35 -9.21 -0.58
C PRO A 43 2.60 -8.23 -1.50
N ILE A 44 1.96 -7.24 -0.90
CA ILE A 44 1.41 -6.10 -1.61
C ILE A 44 2.60 -5.31 -2.14
N LEU A 45 2.76 -5.25 -3.45
CA LEU A 45 3.81 -4.46 -4.08
C LEU A 45 3.33 -3.02 -4.22
N LEU A 46 4.01 -2.08 -3.58
CA LEU A 46 3.70 -0.66 -3.61
C LEU A 46 4.86 0.12 -4.20
N LEU A 47 4.64 0.72 -5.36
CA LEU A 47 5.62 1.55 -6.08
C LEU A 47 5.33 3.03 -5.84
N VAL A 48 6.26 3.74 -5.24
CA VAL A 48 6.10 5.15 -4.89
C VAL A 48 7.15 6.03 -5.54
N SER A 49 6.79 7.26 -5.85
CA SER A 49 7.70 8.33 -6.26
C SER A 49 7.03 9.68 -6.07
N GLU A 50 7.79 10.74 -5.84
CA GLU A 50 7.29 12.12 -5.90
C GLU A 50 7.25 12.62 -7.33
N GLU A 51 8.11 12.08 -8.17
CA GLU A 51 8.30 12.51 -9.55
C GLU A 51 7.43 11.74 -10.53
N ARG A 52 7.17 12.37 -11.67
CA ARG A 52 6.51 11.75 -12.81
C ARG A 52 7.55 11.07 -13.71
N ASN A 53 7.06 10.36 -14.72
CA ASN A 53 7.91 9.67 -15.70
C ASN A 53 8.92 8.69 -15.08
N THR A 54 8.46 7.91 -14.12
CA THR A 54 9.27 6.92 -13.39
C THR A 54 9.07 5.48 -13.89
N GLY A 55 8.24 5.26 -14.90
CA GLY A 55 7.98 3.91 -15.44
C GLY A 55 7.00 3.05 -14.63
N LYS A 56 6.38 3.56 -13.54
CA LYS A 56 5.40 2.81 -12.74
C LYS A 56 4.23 2.32 -13.59
N THR A 57 3.56 3.22 -14.29
CA THR A 57 2.44 2.87 -15.19
C THR A 57 2.87 1.94 -16.32
N THR A 58 4.10 2.09 -16.82
CA THR A 58 4.68 1.16 -17.82
C THR A 58 4.81 -0.25 -17.25
N PHE A 59 5.24 -0.38 -16.01
CA PHE A 59 5.32 -1.67 -15.31
C PHE A 59 3.92 -2.29 -15.12
N LEU A 60 2.90 -1.50 -14.73
CA LEU A 60 1.53 -1.99 -14.63
C LEU A 60 0.98 -2.48 -15.99
N ASN A 61 1.24 -1.72 -17.06
CA ASN A 61 0.85 -2.10 -18.41
C ASN A 61 1.62 -3.35 -18.91
N PHE A 62 2.88 -3.51 -18.50
CA PHE A 62 3.65 -4.72 -18.75
C PHE A 62 3.02 -5.92 -18.03
N LEU A 63 2.65 -5.80 -16.74
CA LEU A 63 1.94 -6.87 -16.03
C LEU A 63 0.63 -7.24 -16.72
N LYS A 64 -0.13 -6.22 -17.19
CA LYS A 64 -1.36 -6.46 -17.98
C LYS A 64 -1.06 -7.18 -19.29
N ALA A 65 0.05 -6.85 -19.95
CA ALA A 65 0.44 -7.52 -21.19
C ALA A 65 0.86 -8.98 -20.95
N VAL A 66 1.53 -9.29 -19.83
CA VAL A 66 1.97 -10.66 -19.47
C VAL A 66 0.81 -11.54 -19.06
N PHE A 67 -0.07 -11.03 -18.19
CA PHE A 67 -1.13 -11.82 -17.54
C PHE A 67 -2.53 -11.56 -18.10
N GLU A 68 -2.67 -10.68 -19.07
CA GLU A 68 -3.88 -10.41 -19.88
C GLU A 68 -5.14 -10.21 -19.00
N ASP A 69 -6.17 -11.03 -19.20
CA ASP A 69 -7.43 -10.94 -18.48
C ASP A 69 -7.34 -11.31 -17.00
N ASN A 70 -6.22 -11.85 -16.56
CA ASN A 70 -5.98 -12.12 -15.14
C ASN A 70 -5.60 -10.86 -14.34
N VAL A 71 -5.47 -9.70 -14.99
CA VAL A 71 -5.18 -8.42 -14.35
C VAL A 71 -6.38 -7.49 -14.50
N THR A 72 -6.83 -6.90 -13.39
CA THR A 72 -7.83 -5.83 -13.39
C THR A 72 -7.22 -4.53 -12.87
N PHE A 73 -7.54 -3.43 -13.55
CA PHE A 73 -7.20 -2.08 -13.10
C PHE A 73 -8.39 -1.50 -12.35
N ASN A 74 -8.11 -0.97 -11.16
CA ASN A 74 -9.11 -0.37 -10.30
C ASN A 74 -8.70 1.05 -9.92
N THR A 75 -9.69 1.87 -9.67
CA THR A 75 -9.54 3.19 -9.05
C THR A 75 -9.65 3.07 -7.53
N ASN A 76 -9.34 4.14 -6.80
CA ASN A 76 -9.58 4.20 -5.35
C ASN A 76 -11.06 4.04 -5.00
N GLU A 77 -11.97 4.48 -5.88
CA GLU A 77 -13.42 4.35 -5.72
C GLU A 77 -13.87 2.89 -5.91
N ASP A 78 -13.39 2.23 -6.96
CA ASP A 78 -13.66 0.80 -7.19
C ASP A 78 -13.18 -0.03 -5.99
N PHE A 79 -12.01 0.29 -5.46
CA PHE A 79 -11.48 -0.39 -4.27
C PHE A 79 -12.42 -0.26 -3.07
N ARG A 80 -13.12 0.86 -2.91
CA ARG A 80 -14.09 1.10 -1.82
C ARG A 80 -15.48 0.56 -2.12
N SER A 81 -15.78 0.25 -3.37
CA SER A 81 -17.09 -0.24 -3.79
C SER A 81 -17.45 -1.57 -3.12
N GLN A 82 -18.75 -1.78 -2.92
CA GLN A 82 -19.30 -3.07 -2.54
C GLN A 82 -19.37 -4.03 -3.75
N PHE A 83 -19.49 -3.46 -4.96
CA PHE A 83 -19.52 -4.23 -6.20
C PHE A 83 -18.10 -4.54 -6.67
N ASN A 84 -17.74 -5.79 -6.60
CA ASN A 84 -16.37 -6.27 -6.79
C ASN A 84 -16.31 -7.56 -7.64
N ALA A 85 -17.32 -7.76 -8.47
CA ALA A 85 -17.44 -8.96 -9.30
C ALA A 85 -16.28 -9.10 -10.30
N ASP A 86 -15.66 -7.99 -10.68
CA ASP A 86 -14.49 -7.94 -11.56
C ASP A 86 -13.20 -8.48 -10.93
N TRP A 87 -13.17 -8.67 -9.59
CA TRP A 87 -12.02 -9.25 -8.88
C TRP A 87 -12.04 -10.78 -8.87
N ALA A 88 -13.19 -11.38 -9.18
CA ALA A 88 -13.35 -12.83 -9.16
C ALA A 88 -12.41 -13.48 -10.18
N GLY A 89 -11.59 -14.42 -9.70
CA GLY A 89 -10.67 -15.18 -10.53
C GLY A 89 -9.47 -14.39 -11.08
N LYS A 90 -9.26 -13.13 -10.65
CA LYS A 90 -8.09 -12.35 -11.07
C LYS A 90 -6.85 -12.74 -10.30
N LEU A 91 -5.71 -12.69 -10.99
CA LEU A 91 -4.38 -12.89 -10.40
C LEU A 91 -3.85 -11.61 -9.76
N LEU A 92 -4.08 -10.47 -10.43
CA LEU A 92 -3.60 -9.17 -9.99
C LEU A 92 -4.74 -8.15 -9.98
N ILE A 93 -4.82 -7.42 -8.88
CA ILE A 93 -5.63 -6.21 -8.72
C ILE A 93 -4.66 -5.04 -8.65
N VAL A 94 -4.73 -4.18 -9.65
CA VAL A 94 -3.81 -3.06 -9.85
C VAL A 94 -4.55 -1.76 -9.57
N VAL A 95 -3.93 -0.88 -8.79
CA VAL A 95 -4.42 0.49 -8.57
C VAL A 95 -3.30 1.45 -8.94
N ASP A 96 -3.52 2.21 -10.01
CA ASP A 96 -2.65 3.33 -10.36
C ASP A 96 -3.13 4.59 -9.62
N GLU A 97 -2.19 5.43 -9.21
CA GLU A 97 -2.44 6.63 -8.39
C GLU A 97 -3.20 6.33 -7.07
N VAL A 98 -2.75 5.27 -6.36
CA VAL A 98 -3.36 4.90 -5.08
C VAL A 98 -3.24 6.00 -4.04
N LEU A 99 -4.37 6.29 -3.38
CA LEU A 99 -4.48 7.18 -2.25
C LEU A 99 -5.53 6.63 -1.27
N LEU A 100 -5.12 5.67 -0.44
CA LEU A 100 -5.96 4.98 0.52
C LEU A 100 -5.59 5.43 1.95
N CYS A 101 -5.86 6.71 2.24
CA CYS A 101 -5.51 7.36 3.50
C CYS A 101 -6.53 7.07 4.63
N ARG A 102 -7.57 6.27 4.38
CA ARG A 102 -8.49 5.84 5.42
C ARG A 102 -8.02 4.54 6.05
N ARG A 103 -8.11 4.44 7.37
CA ARG A 103 -7.74 3.22 8.09
C ARG A 103 -8.54 2.01 7.61
N GLU A 104 -9.81 2.19 7.30
CA GLU A 104 -10.69 1.15 6.76
C GLU A 104 -10.17 0.57 5.44
N ASP A 105 -9.66 1.43 4.54
CA ASP A 105 -9.10 1.01 3.25
C ASP A 105 -7.84 0.14 3.48
N SER A 106 -6.96 0.57 4.39
CA SER A 106 -5.74 -0.17 4.72
C SER A 106 -6.04 -1.52 5.39
N GLU A 107 -6.99 -1.55 6.31
CA GLU A 107 -7.42 -2.81 6.94
C GLU A 107 -8.05 -3.76 5.91
N ARG A 108 -8.89 -3.23 5.00
CA ARG A 108 -9.46 -4.01 3.90
C ARG A 108 -8.36 -4.61 3.01
N LEU A 109 -7.37 -3.81 2.63
CA LEU A 109 -6.24 -4.25 1.80
C LEU A 109 -5.42 -5.36 2.50
N LYS A 110 -5.10 -5.17 3.78
CA LYS A 110 -4.40 -6.17 4.61
C LYS A 110 -5.18 -7.48 4.72
N ASN A 111 -6.49 -7.40 4.95
CA ASN A 111 -7.35 -8.56 5.07
C ASN A 111 -7.44 -9.33 3.74
N LEU A 112 -7.64 -8.62 2.63
CA LEU A 112 -7.73 -9.22 1.30
C LEU A 112 -6.41 -9.87 0.87
N SER A 113 -5.27 -9.25 1.17
CA SER A 113 -3.96 -9.79 0.79
C SER A 113 -3.69 -11.19 1.34
N THR A 114 -4.37 -11.58 2.43
CA THR A 114 -4.22 -12.88 3.08
C THR A 114 -5.46 -13.77 3.02
N ALA A 115 -6.59 -13.26 2.50
CA ALA A 115 -7.84 -14.00 2.40
C ALA A 115 -7.71 -15.21 1.47
N GLN A 116 -8.34 -16.32 1.82
CA GLN A 116 -8.44 -17.52 0.97
C GLN A 116 -9.72 -17.51 0.15
N THR A 117 -10.78 -16.93 0.70
CA THR A 117 -12.08 -16.77 0.05
C THR A 117 -12.51 -15.31 0.13
N TYR A 118 -13.38 -14.93 -0.77
CA TYR A 118 -13.94 -13.59 -0.83
C TYR A 118 -15.39 -13.64 -1.32
N LYS A 119 -16.23 -12.78 -0.74
CA LYS A 119 -17.63 -12.64 -1.17
C LYS A 119 -17.70 -11.62 -2.30
N VAL A 120 -18.05 -12.11 -3.46
CA VAL A 120 -18.25 -11.31 -4.68
C VAL A 120 -19.69 -10.90 -4.79
N GLU A 121 -19.94 -9.63 -5.03
CA GLU A 121 -21.27 -9.07 -5.25
C GLU A 121 -21.32 -8.40 -6.63
N ALA A 122 -22.17 -8.93 -7.51
CA ALA A 122 -22.52 -8.29 -8.77
C ALA A 122 -23.83 -7.53 -8.60
N LYS A 123 -23.98 -6.41 -9.29
CA LYS A 123 -25.21 -5.60 -9.24
C LYS A 123 -26.43 -6.45 -9.60
N GLY A 124 -27.37 -6.57 -8.66
CA GLY A 124 -28.62 -7.34 -8.86
C GLY A 124 -28.48 -8.87 -8.77
N LYS A 125 -27.36 -9.37 -8.20
CA LYS A 125 -27.16 -10.80 -7.93
C LYS A 125 -26.83 -11.04 -6.47
N ASP A 126 -27.16 -12.22 -5.97
CA ASP A 126 -26.79 -12.65 -4.64
C ASP A 126 -25.26 -12.77 -4.50
N ARG A 127 -24.77 -12.53 -3.29
CA ARG A 127 -23.36 -12.69 -2.94
C ARG A 127 -22.93 -14.15 -3.11
N GLN A 128 -21.81 -14.33 -3.80
CA GLN A 128 -21.20 -15.66 -3.96
C GLN A 128 -19.81 -15.67 -3.33
N GLU A 129 -19.49 -16.75 -2.62
CA GLU A 129 -18.16 -16.96 -2.11
C GLU A 129 -17.28 -17.61 -3.19
N VAL A 130 -16.15 -17.00 -3.46
CA VAL A 130 -15.18 -17.47 -4.45
C VAL A 130 -13.79 -17.61 -3.82
N ASN A 131 -12.96 -18.48 -4.39
CA ASN A 131 -11.56 -18.55 -4.00
C ASN A 131 -10.86 -17.22 -4.36
N PHE A 132 -10.12 -16.68 -3.40
CA PHE A 132 -9.41 -15.42 -3.56
C PHE A 132 -7.90 -15.64 -3.50
N PHE A 133 -7.23 -15.46 -4.62
CA PHE A 133 -5.78 -15.60 -4.73
C PHE A 133 -5.11 -14.37 -5.37
N ALA A 134 -5.87 -13.30 -5.60
CA ALA A 134 -5.34 -12.07 -6.15
C ALA A 134 -4.23 -11.47 -5.27
N LYS A 135 -3.28 -10.80 -5.90
CA LYS A 135 -2.25 -9.96 -5.29
C LYS A 135 -2.49 -8.52 -5.68
N PHE A 136 -1.99 -7.62 -4.86
CA PHE A 136 -2.16 -6.19 -5.09
C PHE A 136 -0.86 -5.58 -5.57
N VAL A 137 -0.93 -4.81 -6.66
CA VAL A 137 0.16 -3.97 -7.16
C VAL A 137 -0.35 -2.55 -7.22
N LEU A 138 0.24 -1.68 -6.43
CA LEU A 138 -0.21 -0.32 -6.19
C LEU A 138 0.87 0.66 -6.64
N CYS A 139 0.48 1.75 -7.28
CA CYS A 139 1.38 2.85 -7.63
C CYS A 139 0.88 4.15 -7.05
N SER A 140 1.79 5.00 -6.57
CA SER A 140 1.45 6.33 -6.05
C SER A 140 2.50 7.36 -6.43
N ASN A 141 2.02 8.60 -6.64
CA ASN A 141 2.88 9.78 -6.74
C ASN A 141 3.02 10.48 -5.37
N ASN A 142 2.41 9.94 -4.32
CA ASN A 142 2.64 10.34 -2.95
C ASN A 142 3.58 9.34 -2.29
N GLU A 143 4.81 9.76 -1.98
CA GLU A 143 5.85 8.89 -1.43
C GLU A 143 5.61 8.58 0.06
N LEU A 144 4.97 9.48 0.79
CA LEU A 144 4.88 9.41 2.25
C LEU A 144 3.52 8.90 2.76
N PHE A 145 2.44 9.17 2.01
CA PHE A 145 1.07 8.89 2.45
C PHE A 145 0.22 8.19 1.37
N PRO A 146 0.72 7.18 0.66
CA PRO A 146 -0.07 6.47 -0.36
C PRO A 146 -1.14 5.59 0.28
N VAL A 147 -0.79 4.93 1.38
CA VAL A 147 -1.63 4.06 2.20
C VAL A 147 -1.17 4.15 3.66
N ILE A 148 -2.05 3.81 4.61
CA ILE A 148 -1.65 3.73 6.02
C ILE A 148 -0.97 2.38 6.27
N ILE A 149 0.31 2.42 6.66
CA ILE A 149 1.09 1.23 7.03
C ILE A 149 1.53 1.39 8.49
N ASP A 150 1.04 0.49 9.34
CA ASP A 150 1.38 0.50 10.76
C ASP A 150 2.80 -0.04 10.98
N THR A 151 3.41 0.35 12.09
CA THR A 151 4.70 -0.20 12.52
C THR A 151 4.65 -1.71 12.70
N GLY A 152 5.65 -2.41 12.15
CA GLY A 152 5.74 -3.86 12.22
C GLY A 152 4.88 -4.58 11.19
N GLU A 153 4.27 -3.87 10.24
CA GLU A 153 3.54 -4.48 9.13
C GLU A 153 4.50 -5.17 8.14
N THR A 154 4.23 -6.42 7.84
CA THR A 154 5.11 -7.29 7.04
C THR A 154 4.53 -7.69 5.68
N ARG A 155 3.31 -7.22 5.36
CA ARG A 155 2.62 -7.59 4.13
C ARG A 155 2.99 -6.73 2.94
N TYR A 156 3.70 -5.60 3.16
CA TYR A 156 4.04 -4.65 2.11
C TYR A 156 5.48 -4.80 1.66
N TRP A 157 5.67 -4.73 0.37
CA TRP A 157 6.95 -4.53 -0.27
C TRP A 157 6.90 -3.19 -1.00
N VAL A 158 7.53 -2.17 -0.42
CA VAL A 158 7.50 -0.81 -0.94
C VAL A 158 8.78 -0.53 -1.71
N ARG A 159 8.64 -0.03 -2.93
CA ARG A 159 9.78 0.39 -3.77
C ARG A 159 9.65 1.87 -4.12
N LYS A 160 10.68 2.64 -3.82
CA LYS A 160 10.82 3.99 -4.37
C LYS A 160 11.39 3.89 -5.77
N ILE A 161 10.66 4.44 -6.75
CA ILE A 161 11.04 4.36 -8.15
C ILE A 161 11.64 5.70 -8.57
N MET A 162 12.84 5.64 -9.14
CA MET A 162 13.54 6.81 -9.63
C MET A 162 13.02 7.22 -11.02
N PRO A 163 13.19 8.48 -11.44
CA PRO A 163 12.87 8.91 -12.79
C PRO A 163 13.63 8.12 -13.84
N LEU A 164 13.02 7.94 -15.00
CA LEU A 164 13.70 7.40 -16.17
C LEU A 164 14.65 8.46 -16.76
N GLU A 165 15.84 8.04 -17.17
CA GLU A 165 16.81 8.94 -17.81
C GLU A 165 16.34 9.42 -19.20
N SER A 166 15.53 8.61 -19.88
CA SER A 166 14.98 8.91 -21.19
C SER A 166 13.61 8.28 -21.36
N ASP A 167 12.75 8.95 -22.11
CA ASP A 167 11.42 8.43 -22.48
C ASP A 167 11.52 7.73 -23.84
N ASP A 168 11.07 6.48 -23.91
CA ASP A 168 10.93 5.69 -25.14
C ASP A 168 9.46 5.36 -25.36
N THR A 169 8.82 6.09 -26.26
CA THR A 169 7.40 5.92 -26.60
C THR A 169 7.07 4.51 -27.12
N ASN A 170 8.06 3.79 -27.63
CA ASN A 170 7.92 2.40 -28.15
C ASN A 170 8.28 1.33 -27.11
N PHE A 171 8.66 1.74 -25.89
CA PHE A 171 9.18 0.81 -24.88
C PHE A 171 8.19 -0.32 -24.56
N LEU A 172 6.91 0.01 -24.38
CA LEU A 172 5.88 -1.00 -24.11
C LEU A 172 5.73 -2.01 -25.25
N GLN A 173 5.90 -1.60 -26.51
CA GLN A 173 5.86 -2.53 -27.65
C GLN A 173 7.07 -3.48 -27.66
N LYS A 174 8.26 -2.96 -27.32
CA LYS A 174 9.47 -3.78 -27.16
C LYS A 174 9.29 -4.81 -26.06
N LEU A 175 8.74 -4.39 -24.89
CA LEU A 175 8.43 -5.30 -23.79
C LEU A 175 7.49 -6.42 -24.25
N LYS A 176 6.39 -6.08 -24.93
CA LYS A 176 5.42 -7.07 -25.43
C LYS A 176 6.04 -8.11 -26.37
N ALA A 177 6.94 -7.69 -27.25
CA ALA A 177 7.62 -8.58 -28.17
C ALA A 177 8.54 -9.59 -27.46
N GLN A 178 9.01 -9.26 -26.27
CA GLN A 178 9.93 -10.09 -25.48
C GLN A 178 9.22 -11.00 -24.47
N ILE A 179 7.89 -10.89 -24.29
CA ILE A 179 7.14 -11.69 -23.31
C ILE A 179 7.35 -13.20 -23.53
N PRO A 180 7.30 -13.78 -24.73
CA PRO A 180 7.51 -15.20 -24.92
C PRO A 180 8.85 -15.70 -24.37
N ALA A 181 9.93 -14.95 -24.62
CA ALA A 181 11.27 -15.28 -24.13
C ALA A 181 11.35 -15.15 -22.59
N PHE A 182 10.74 -14.11 -22.03
CA PHE A 182 10.68 -13.92 -20.59
C PHE A 182 9.92 -15.05 -19.90
N LEU A 183 8.76 -15.48 -20.42
CA LEU A 183 7.99 -16.58 -19.86
C LEU A 183 8.75 -17.90 -19.94
N TYR A 184 9.44 -18.16 -21.05
CA TYR A 184 10.32 -19.31 -21.17
C TYR A 184 11.41 -19.31 -20.09
N TYR A 185 12.06 -18.18 -19.89
CA TYR A 185 13.06 -18.03 -18.83
C TYR A 185 12.47 -18.29 -17.44
N LEU A 186 11.29 -17.72 -17.11
CA LEU A 186 10.63 -17.95 -15.83
C LEU A 186 10.27 -19.42 -15.56
N GLN A 187 10.02 -20.21 -16.61
CA GLN A 187 9.75 -21.65 -16.48
C GLN A 187 10.99 -22.45 -16.10
N HIS A 188 12.16 -22.03 -16.56
CA HIS A 188 13.42 -22.80 -16.45
C HIS A 188 14.36 -22.26 -15.36
N ARG A 189 14.14 -21.04 -14.90
CA ARG A 189 14.94 -20.41 -13.85
C ARG A 189 14.68 -21.09 -12.49
N ALA A 190 15.74 -21.37 -11.74
CA ALA A 190 15.63 -21.70 -10.33
C ALA A 190 15.26 -20.46 -9.50
N LEU A 191 14.36 -20.61 -8.53
CA LEU A 191 14.06 -19.54 -7.61
C LEU A 191 15.30 -19.18 -6.77
N TYR A 192 15.55 -17.90 -6.60
CA TYR A 192 16.62 -17.38 -5.77
C TYR A 192 16.28 -17.51 -4.27
N SER A 193 15.01 -17.27 -3.91
CA SER A 193 14.53 -17.31 -2.54
C SER A 193 13.76 -18.59 -2.23
N THR A 194 13.73 -18.97 -0.95
CA THR A 194 12.91 -20.05 -0.43
C THR A 194 11.66 -19.51 0.24
N LYS A 195 10.65 -20.36 0.42
CA LYS A 195 9.43 -19.96 1.13
C LYS A 195 9.68 -19.89 2.63
N GLU A 196 9.77 -18.69 3.17
CA GLU A 196 10.03 -18.43 4.59
C GLU A 196 8.83 -17.83 5.35
N SER A 197 7.80 -17.40 4.61
CA SER A 197 6.58 -16.86 5.19
C SER A 197 5.33 -17.34 4.44
N ARG A 198 4.14 -17.01 4.97
CA ARG A 198 2.88 -17.23 4.24
C ARG A 198 2.83 -16.47 2.92
N MET A 199 3.54 -15.34 2.82
CA MET A 199 3.66 -14.51 1.63
C MET A 199 4.94 -14.78 0.84
N TRP A 200 5.56 -15.93 1.04
CA TRP A 200 6.79 -16.41 0.45
C TRP A 200 8.05 -15.81 1.06
N PHE A 201 8.27 -14.51 0.87
CA PHE A 201 9.52 -13.85 1.26
C PHE A 201 9.64 -13.69 2.78
N ASN A 202 10.88 -13.76 3.29
CA ASN A 202 11.18 -13.28 4.62
C ASN A 202 10.92 -11.76 4.68
N PRO A 203 10.13 -11.27 5.64
CA PRO A 203 9.85 -9.84 5.75
C PRO A 203 11.08 -8.95 5.81
N THR A 204 12.19 -9.43 6.36
CA THR A 204 13.44 -8.66 6.44
C THR A 204 14.07 -8.41 5.06
N LEU A 205 13.90 -9.35 4.12
CA LEU A 205 14.45 -9.22 2.76
C LEU A 205 13.71 -8.19 1.91
N ILE A 206 12.42 -7.96 2.19
CA ILE A 206 11.57 -7.00 1.47
C ILE A 206 11.35 -5.71 2.28
N HIS A 207 11.99 -5.57 3.43
CA HIS A 207 11.99 -4.34 4.22
C HIS A 207 12.90 -3.32 3.55
N THR A 208 12.35 -2.16 3.21
CA THR A 208 13.06 -1.10 2.47
C THR A 208 12.99 0.21 3.22
N ASP A 209 13.92 1.12 2.93
CA ASP A 209 13.89 2.49 3.48
C ASP A 209 12.59 3.23 3.12
N ALA A 210 12.02 2.97 1.94
CA ALA A 210 10.75 3.54 1.52
C ALA A 210 9.59 3.07 2.42
N LEU A 211 9.55 1.77 2.77
CA LEU A 211 8.59 1.23 3.72
C LEU A 211 8.75 1.87 5.11
N GLU A 212 9.98 1.96 5.59
CA GLU A 212 10.27 2.55 6.91
C GLU A 212 9.84 4.03 6.97
N ARG A 213 10.08 4.81 5.92
CA ARG A 213 9.64 6.21 5.84
C ARG A 213 8.12 6.34 5.92
N ILE A 214 7.36 5.52 5.17
CA ILE A 214 5.89 5.52 5.23
C ILE A 214 5.43 5.17 6.65
N MET A 215 6.00 4.14 7.27
CA MET A 215 5.68 3.76 8.65
C MET A 215 5.95 4.89 9.63
N GLN A 216 7.08 5.59 9.49
CA GLN A 216 7.44 6.73 10.35
C GLN A 216 6.48 7.90 10.15
N CYS A 217 6.13 8.23 8.90
CA CYS A 217 5.17 9.28 8.59
C CYS A 217 3.78 8.95 9.15
N ASN A 218 3.34 7.70 9.05
CA ASN A 218 2.06 7.27 9.62
C ASN A 218 2.07 7.28 11.16
N ARG A 219 3.21 7.05 11.80
CA ARG A 219 3.35 7.27 13.26
C ARG A 219 3.13 8.74 13.63
N ASN A 220 3.69 9.63 12.85
CA ASN A 220 3.61 11.07 13.10
C ASN A 220 2.26 11.68 12.67
N HIS A 221 1.43 10.96 11.93
CA HIS A 221 0.12 11.48 11.51
C HIS A 221 -0.76 11.79 12.72
N THR A 222 -0.83 10.89 13.69
CA THR A 222 -1.55 11.17 14.96
C THR A 222 -0.96 12.36 15.69
N GLU A 223 0.35 12.59 15.61
CA GLU A 223 1.02 13.76 16.18
C GLU A 223 0.61 15.04 15.46
N ILE A 224 0.61 15.03 14.13
CA ILE A 224 0.18 16.20 13.32
C ILE A 224 -1.26 16.56 13.65
N ASP A 225 -2.16 15.59 13.62
CA ASP A 225 -3.58 15.78 13.93
C ASP A 225 -3.78 16.32 15.36
N LEU A 226 -3.00 15.82 16.32
CA LEU A 226 -3.04 16.31 17.71
C LEU A 226 -2.52 17.74 17.82
N VAL A 227 -1.42 18.07 17.13
CA VAL A 227 -0.86 19.44 17.12
C VAL A 227 -1.85 20.41 16.48
N GLU A 228 -2.46 20.05 15.35
CA GLU A 228 -3.47 20.88 14.68
C GLU A 228 -4.70 21.08 15.55
N LEU A 229 -5.22 20.02 16.19
CA LEU A 229 -6.33 20.11 17.12
C LEU A 229 -6.01 21.05 18.29
N LEU A 230 -4.88 20.85 18.96
CA LEU A 230 -4.50 21.68 20.11
C LEU A 230 -4.25 23.14 19.71
N ARG A 231 -3.63 23.38 18.54
CA ARG A 231 -3.46 24.72 18.00
C ARG A 231 -4.81 25.39 17.72
N SER A 232 -5.74 24.70 17.09
CA SER A 232 -7.09 25.19 16.83
C SER A 232 -7.82 25.56 18.14
N ILE A 233 -7.71 24.73 19.18
CA ILE A 233 -8.27 25.03 20.51
C ILE A 233 -7.64 26.31 21.08
N MET A 234 -6.30 26.41 21.03
CA MET A 234 -5.58 27.57 21.57
C MET A 234 -5.97 28.88 20.87
N GLU A 235 -6.08 28.84 19.55
CA GLU A 235 -6.46 29.98 18.71
C GLU A 235 -7.92 30.39 18.95
N CYS A 236 -8.85 29.42 18.91
CA CYS A 236 -10.27 29.70 19.12
C CYS A 236 -10.57 30.26 20.53
N GLN A 237 -9.90 29.72 21.55
CA GLN A 237 -10.09 30.11 22.94
C GLN A 237 -9.19 31.26 23.37
N LYS A 238 -8.24 31.69 22.52
CA LYS A 238 -7.23 32.74 22.83
C LYS A 238 -6.46 32.44 24.11
N VAL A 239 -6.03 31.19 24.28
CA VAL A 239 -5.28 30.74 25.46
C VAL A 239 -3.88 30.25 25.04
N ASP A 240 -2.90 30.48 25.95
CA ASP A 240 -1.51 30.07 25.72
C ASP A 240 -1.22 28.66 26.26
N LYS A 241 -2.15 28.06 26.96
CA LYS A 241 -2.00 26.72 27.56
C LYS A 241 -3.32 25.97 27.50
N VAL A 242 -3.21 24.70 27.15
CA VAL A 242 -4.31 23.71 27.16
C VAL A 242 -3.94 22.60 28.11
N SER A 243 -4.81 22.31 29.07
CA SER A 243 -4.70 21.12 29.92
C SER A 243 -5.66 20.07 29.42
N PHE A 244 -5.22 18.83 29.31
CA PHE A 244 -6.04 17.75 28.81
C PHE A 244 -5.61 16.40 29.40
N ILE A 245 -6.51 15.43 29.33
CA ILE A 245 -6.15 14.02 29.40
C ILE A 245 -6.35 13.40 28.00
N PRO A 246 -5.61 12.35 27.62
CA PRO A 246 -5.74 11.75 26.30
C PRO A 246 -7.16 11.36 25.89
N GLN A 247 -8.02 11.00 26.86
CA GLN A 247 -9.43 10.68 26.63
C GLN A 247 -10.25 11.86 26.09
N ASP A 248 -9.94 13.09 26.48
CA ASP A 248 -10.70 14.29 26.05
C ASP A 248 -10.45 14.63 24.58
N LEU A 249 -9.26 14.26 24.06
CA LEU A 249 -8.87 14.55 22.68
C LEU A 249 -9.52 13.59 21.68
N LEU A 250 -9.88 12.38 22.11
CA LEU A 250 -10.43 11.35 21.23
C LEU A 250 -11.73 11.77 20.53
N PRO A 251 -12.79 12.27 21.23
CA PRO A 251 -14.00 12.73 20.57
C PRO A 251 -13.75 13.93 19.65
N LEU A 252 -12.86 14.85 20.03
CA LEU A 252 -12.52 16.01 19.21
C LEU A 252 -11.83 15.63 17.90
N LEU A 253 -10.91 14.66 17.93
CA LEU A 253 -10.29 14.11 16.74
C LEU A 253 -11.31 13.38 15.86
N SER A 254 -12.21 12.60 16.46
CA SER A 254 -13.25 11.85 15.74
C SER A 254 -14.22 12.77 14.98
N ILE A 255 -14.59 13.91 15.55
CA ILE A 255 -15.43 14.91 14.88
C ILE A 255 -14.72 15.52 13.67
N ASN A 256 -13.42 15.74 13.76
CA ASN A 256 -12.58 16.19 12.63
C ASN A 256 -12.30 15.06 11.59
N GLY A 257 -12.96 13.92 11.70
CA GLY A 257 -12.79 12.80 10.78
C GLY A 257 -11.55 11.95 11.03
N VAL A 258 -10.80 12.23 12.10
CA VAL A 258 -9.59 11.48 12.47
C VAL A 258 -10.00 10.29 13.34
N LYS A 259 -9.85 9.09 12.79
CA LYS A 259 -10.06 7.83 13.53
C LYS A 259 -8.73 7.37 14.15
N VAL A 260 -8.59 7.63 15.43
CA VAL A 260 -7.41 7.24 16.22
C VAL A 260 -7.84 6.50 17.49
N GLU A 261 -7.03 5.54 17.92
CA GLU A 261 -7.27 4.85 19.18
C GLU A 261 -6.54 5.53 20.34
N LEU A 262 -7.13 5.48 21.53
CA LEU A 262 -6.63 6.14 22.72
C LEU A 262 -5.16 5.80 23.04
N TRP A 263 -4.73 4.58 22.77
CA TRP A 263 -3.35 4.17 23.01
C TRP A 263 -2.34 4.88 22.10
N HIS A 264 -2.72 5.23 20.84
CA HIS A 264 -1.88 6.03 19.96
C HIS A 264 -1.69 7.45 20.52
N ILE A 265 -2.80 8.10 20.99
CA ILE A 265 -2.73 9.41 21.62
C ILE A 265 -1.80 9.36 22.84
N ARG A 266 -1.99 8.36 23.71
CA ARG A 266 -1.13 8.15 24.89
C ARG A 266 0.33 7.99 24.53
N LYS A 267 0.61 7.26 23.44
CA LYS A 267 1.97 7.04 22.96
C LYS A 267 2.62 8.33 22.47
N VAL A 268 1.92 9.14 21.67
CA VAL A 268 2.41 10.45 21.23
C VAL A 268 2.70 11.35 22.43
N VAL A 269 1.75 11.49 23.32
CA VAL A 269 1.86 12.37 24.50
C VAL A 269 3.00 11.94 25.43
N LYS A 270 3.14 10.63 25.69
CA LYS A 270 4.10 10.09 26.66
C LYS A 270 5.49 9.88 26.08
N GLU A 271 5.59 9.30 24.87
CA GLU A 271 6.87 8.87 24.30
C GLU A 271 7.48 9.94 23.37
N LEU A 272 6.66 10.57 22.51
CA LEU A 272 7.14 11.59 21.57
C LEU A 272 7.30 12.95 22.24
N TRP A 273 6.22 13.45 22.85
CA TRP A 273 6.22 14.75 23.52
C TRP A 273 6.82 14.70 24.93
N ARG A 274 6.98 13.50 25.50
CA ARG A 274 7.54 13.27 26.83
C ARG A 274 6.85 14.12 27.92
N LEU A 275 5.55 14.38 27.73
CA LEU A 275 4.78 15.12 28.73
C LEU A 275 4.62 14.27 29.99
N LYS A 276 4.87 14.91 31.13
CA LYS A 276 4.65 14.31 32.44
C LYS A 276 3.26 14.68 32.95
N PRO A 277 2.52 13.74 33.53
CA PRO A 277 1.26 14.07 34.19
C PRO A 277 1.48 15.07 35.31
N ALA A 278 0.48 15.91 35.57
CA ALA A 278 0.51 16.82 36.72
C ALA A 278 0.68 16.01 38.01
N PRO A 279 1.50 16.49 38.97
CA PRO A 279 1.79 15.74 40.20
C PRO A 279 0.56 15.60 41.10
N ASN A 280 -0.44 16.50 40.99
CA ASN A 280 -1.67 16.49 41.75
C ASN A 280 -2.89 16.55 40.82
N ALA A 281 -4.05 16.12 41.30
CA ALA A 281 -5.31 16.30 40.59
C ALA A 281 -5.57 17.81 40.40
N LEU A 282 -5.73 18.22 39.13
CA LEU A 282 -6.02 19.60 38.76
C LEU A 282 -7.40 19.65 38.08
N SER A 283 -8.18 20.69 38.45
CA SER A 283 -9.33 21.05 37.64
C SER A 283 -8.86 21.78 36.40
N TYR A 284 -9.38 21.42 35.25
CA TYR A 284 -9.06 22.04 33.96
C TYR A 284 -10.32 22.17 33.09
N THR A 285 -10.27 23.07 32.12
CA THR A 285 -11.36 23.28 31.18
C THR A 285 -11.33 22.18 30.11
N THR A 286 -12.46 21.50 29.96
CA THR A 286 -12.65 20.57 28.83
C THR A 286 -13.28 21.32 27.65
N TYR A 287 -12.90 20.95 26.45
CA TYR A 287 -13.38 21.55 25.20
C TYR A 287 -14.33 20.59 24.52
N GLN A 288 -15.42 21.13 23.97
CA GLN A 288 -16.40 20.40 23.20
C GLN A 288 -16.75 21.18 21.93
N TYR A 289 -17.15 20.49 20.89
CA TYR A 289 -17.67 21.15 19.68
C TYR A 289 -19.04 21.74 19.96
N ASP A 290 -19.23 23.00 19.56
CA ASP A 290 -20.53 23.65 19.56
C ASP A 290 -21.25 23.34 18.26
N TYR A 291 -22.26 22.46 18.32
CA TYR A 291 -23.10 22.09 17.18
C TYR A 291 -24.18 23.13 16.84
N SER A 292 -24.23 24.28 17.54
CA SER A 292 -25.24 25.32 17.33
C SER A 292 -24.84 26.37 16.28
N LYS A 293 -23.71 26.20 15.61
CA LYS A 293 -23.22 27.11 14.56
C LYS A 293 -23.10 26.43 13.21
#